data_1648483f415c4f83ef85438026150bdd
#
_entry.id   1648483f415c4f83ef85438026150bdd
#
_cell.length_a   1.000
_cell.length_b   1.000
_cell.length_c   1.000
_cell.angle_alpha   90.00
_cell.angle_beta   90.00
_cell.angle_gamma   90.00
#
_symmetry.space_group_name_H-M   'P 1'
#
loop_
_entity.id
_entity.type
_entity.pdbx_description
1 polymer ?
#
loop_
_entity_poly.entity_id
_entity_poly.type
_entity_poly.pdbx_seq_one_letter_code
_entity_poly.pdbx_strand_id
1 'polypeptide(L)'
;KGMGLSGFRVGYLVADAQIVDVLFGCTVNVVGATNTSSQAGMIAALDEPSFMGEYTQIFERRRKVVFEMMNAIPGVCMVMPESGFLSWIDISKLGTSTFICDYLLQHAHVMVNSGVPYGQGGEGYIRLVHGCYKDDEKLYAVLTRIQQALMQLAKEKGICHG
;
A
#
# COMPACT_ATOMS: atom_id res chain seq x y z
N LYS A 1 10.52 2.40 5.42
CA LYS A 1 9.30 1.57 5.46
C LYS A 1 9.58 0.17 5.98
N GLY A 2 10.62 -0.50 5.52
CA GLY A 2 11.03 -1.82 6.02
C GLY A 2 11.34 -1.88 7.52
N MET A 3 11.71 -0.76 8.10
CA MET A 3 11.97 -0.61 9.54
C MET A 3 10.71 -0.26 10.36
N GLY A 4 9.52 -0.21 9.78
CA GLY A 4 8.31 0.22 10.48
C GLY A 4 8.25 1.72 10.85
N LEU A 5 9.21 2.52 10.41
CA LEU A 5 9.39 3.94 10.80
C LEU A 5 8.62 4.94 9.92
N SER A 6 7.60 4.51 9.18
CA SER A 6 6.85 5.42 8.29
C SER A 6 6.24 6.63 9.01
N GLY A 7 5.83 6.45 10.26
CA GLY A 7 5.28 7.51 11.12
C GLY A 7 6.32 8.55 11.57
N PHE A 8 7.57 8.20 11.63
CA PHE A 8 8.65 9.12 12.01
C PHE A 8 9.00 10.12 10.90
N ARG A 9 8.49 9.91 9.69
CA ARG A 9 8.70 10.82 8.55
C ARG A 9 10.18 11.11 8.29
N VAL A 10 11.04 10.12 8.42
CA VAL A 10 12.49 10.19 8.20
C VAL A 10 12.86 9.29 7.02
N GLY A 11 13.85 9.73 6.27
CA GLY A 11 14.45 9.00 5.17
C GLY A 11 15.79 9.61 4.81
N TYR A 12 16.56 8.93 3.97
CA TYR A 12 17.81 9.44 3.44
C TYR A 12 17.89 9.18 1.94
N LEU A 13 18.70 9.99 1.28
CA LEU A 13 18.98 9.87 -0.14
C LEU A 13 20.49 9.77 -0.31
N VAL A 14 20.91 8.84 -1.16
CA VAL A 14 22.30 8.65 -1.58
C VAL A 14 22.34 8.81 -3.10
N ALA A 15 23.14 9.76 -3.58
CA ALA A 15 23.32 10.03 -5.00
C ALA A 15 24.67 10.74 -5.22
N ASP A 16 25.02 11.01 -6.48
CA ASP A 16 26.18 11.83 -6.81
C ASP A 16 26.09 13.23 -6.19
N ALA A 17 27.23 13.80 -5.80
CA ALA A 17 27.31 15.07 -5.11
C ALA A 17 26.53 16.19 -5.81
N GLN A 18 26.64 16.28 -7.14
CA GLN A 18 25.93 17.29 -7.92
C GLN A 18 24.39 17.18 -7.81
N ILE A 19 23.86 15.95 -7.72
CA ILE A 19 22.43 15.70 -7.54
C ILE A 19 22.04 16.07 -6.10
N VAL A 20 22.86 15.68 -5.12
CA VAL A 20 22.60 15.99 -3.71
C VAL A 20 22.58 17.49 -3.46
N ASP A 21 23.48 18.26 -4.07
CA ASP A 21 23.55 19.72 -3.92
C ASP A 21 22.27 20.40 -4.41
N VAL A 22 21.76 19.99 -5.57
CA VAL A 22 20.48 20.52 -6.10
C VAL A 22 19.31 20.15 -5.19
N LEU A 23 19.23 18.89 -4.77
CA LEU A 23 18.15 18.40 -3.90
C LEU A 23 18.23 19.01 -2.49
N PHE A 24 19.41 19.29 -1.98
CA PHE A 24 19.59 19.95 -0.69
C PHE A 24 18.93 21.33 -0.67
N GLY A 25 19.17 22.15 -1.70
CA GLY A 25 18.52 23.44 -1.83
C GLY A 25 16.99 23.36 -1.85
N CYS A 26 16.43 22.38 -2.58
CA CYS A 26 14.99 22.11 -2.60
C CYS A 26 14.49 21.66 -1.22
N THR A 27 15.20 20.74 -0.58
CA THR A 27 14.81 20.15 0.71
C THR A 27 14.76 21.18 1.83
N VAL A 28 15.75 22.06 1.91
CA VAL A 28 15.79 23.13 2.91
C VAL A 28 14.56 24.04 2.80
N ASN A 29 14.10 24.34 1.59
CA ASN A 29 12.96 25.24 1.38
C ASN A 29 11.59 24.56 1.54
N VAL A 30 11.49 23.25 1.28
CA VAL A 30 10.20 22.52 1.28
C VAL A 30 9.97 21.76 2.59
N VAL A 31 11.00 21.09 3.09
CA VAL A 31 10.89 20.19 4.26
C VAL A 31 11.47 20.84 5.51
N GLY A 32 12.50 21.69 5.38
CA GLY A 32 13.27 22.20 6.49
C GLY A 32 14.13 21.12 7.16
N ALA A 33 14.38 21.25 8.46
CA ALA A 33 15.16 20.29 9.22
C ALA A 33 14.31 19.08 9.61
N THR A 34 14.83 17.88 9.32
CA THR A 34 14.21 16.63 9.77
C THR A 34 14.32 16.50 11.29
N ASN A 35 13.27 16.00 11.93
CA ASN A 35 13.20 15.81 13.37
C ASN A 35 14.37 14.95 13.89
N THR A 36 15.13 15.47 14.86
CA THR A 36 16.34 14.83 15.39
C THR A 36 16.06 13.54 16.15
N SER A 37 14.92 13.45 16.85
CA SER A 37 14.52 12.21 17.53
C SER A 37 14.23 11.09 16.52
N SER A 38 13.63 11.44 15.37
CA SER A 38 13.39 10.49 14.28
C SER A 38 14.71 10.02 13.64
N GLN A 39 15.69 10.91 13.51
CA GLN A 39 17.02 10.54 13.02
C GLN A 39 17.72 9.59 13.99
N ALA A 40 17.70 9.88 15.30
CA ALA A 40 18.27 9.00 16.33
C ALA A 40 17.61 7.61 16.33
N GLY A 41 16.27 7.57 16.22
CA GLY A 41 15.54 6.30 16.10
C GLY A 41 15.89 5.51 14.84
N MET A 42 16.13 6.19 13.72
CA MET A 42 16.57 5.55 12.49
C MET A 42 18.00 4.99 12.60
N ILE A 43 18.91 5.72 13.23
CA ILE A 43 20.28 5.25 13.49
C ILE A 43 20.23 3.96 14.33
N ALA A 44 19.50 4.00 15.46
CA ALA A 44 19.36 2.83 16.32
C ALA A 44 18.76 1.61 15.56
N ALA A 45 17.81 1.84 14.66
CA ALA A 45 17.23 0.77 13.83
C ALA A 45 18.20 0.22 12.78
N LEU A 46 19.15 1.02 12.31
CA LEU A 46 20.21 0.58 11.40
C LEU A 46 21.32 -0.18 12.13
N ASP A 47 21.60 0.20 13.37
CA ASP A 47 22.61 -0.47 14.20
C ASP A 47 22.14 -1.87 14.66
N GLU A 48 20.81 -2.07 14.81
CA GLU A 48 20.22 -3.35 15.22
C GLU A 48 19.11 -3.79 14.23
N PRO A 49 19.48 -4.27 13.04
CA PRO A 49 18.53 -4.55 11.96
C PRO A 49 17.81 -5.90 12.09
N SER A 50 18.05 -6.70 13.12
CA SER A 50 17.53 -8.07 13.28
C SER A 50 15.99 -8.13 13.20
N PHE A 51 15.28 -7.14 13.76
CA PHE A 51 13.82 -7.05 13.73
C PHE A 51 13.23 -6.92 12.32
N MET A 52 14.00 -6.44 11.35
CA MET A 52 13.51 -6.31 9.96
C MET A 52 13.18 -7.67 9.33
N GLY A 53 13.85 -8.73 9.76
CA GLY A 53 13.56 -10.09 9.31
C GLY A 53 12.14 -10.54 9.67
N GLU A 54 11.66 -10.21 10.86
CA GLU A 54 10.30 -10.51 11.31
C GLU A 54 9.25 -9.75 10.48
N TYR A 55 9.47 -8.45 10.26
CA TYR A 55 8.57 -7.65 9.40
C TYR A 55 8.52 -8.16 7.97
N THR A 56 9.65 -8.58 7.42
CA THR A 56 9.72 -9.15 6.07
C THR A 56 8.85 -10.40 5.96
N GLN A 57 8.94 -11.31 6.93
CA GLN A 57 8.12 -12.52 6.95
C GLN A 57 6.61 -12.21 7.09
N ILE A 58 6.25 -11.25 7.95
CA ILE A 58 4.86 -10.82 8.11
C ILE A 58 4.32 -10.25 6.79
N PHE A 59 5.06 -9.34 6.15
CA PHE A 59 4.62 -8.72 4.90
C PHE A 59 4.57 -9.70 3.73
N GLU A 60 5.48 -10.66 3.69
CA GLU A 60 5.46 -11.72 2.67
C GLU A 60 4.21 -12.59 2.81
N ARG A 61 3.87 -13.04 4.01
CA ARG A 61 2.66 -13.80 4.26
C ARG A 61 1.41 -13.02 3.89
N ARG A 62 1.29 -11.78 4.36
CA ARG A 62 0.14 -10.92 4.07
C ARG A 62 -0.01 -10.63 2.59
N ARG A 63 1.07 -10.37 1.89
CA ARG A 63 1.12 -10.12 0.46
C ARG A 63 0.55 -11.29 -0.34
N LYS A 64 0.91 -12.54 0.02
CA LYS A 64 0.38 -13.75 -0.60
C LYS A 64 -1.13 -13.86 -0.39
N VAL A 65 -1.60 -13.65 0.84
CA VAL A 65 -3.04 -13.70 1.15
C VAL A 65 -3.83 -12.64 0.39
N VAL A 66 -3.33 -11.41 0.33
CA VAL A 66 -3.99 -10.35 -0.46
C VAL A 66 -4.05 -10.72 -1.93
N PHE A 67 -2.95 -11.23 -2.49
CA PHE A 67 -2.88 -11.65 -3.89
C PHE A 67 -3.92 -12.74 -4.21
N GLU A 68 -3.99 -13.78 -3.39
CA GLU A 68 -4.93 -14.88 -3.58
C GLU A 68 -6.38 -14.40 -3.45
N MET A 69 -6.69 -13.63 -2.41
CA MET A 69 -8.05 -13.14 -2.17
C MET A 69 -8.53 -12.16 -3.24
N MET A 70 -7.68 -11.26 -3.72
CA MET A 70 -8.07 -10.28 -4.74
C MET A 70 -8.24 -10.93 -6.12
N ASN A 71 -7.32 -11.81 -6.52
CA ASN A 71 -7.43 -12.51 -7.81
C ASN A 71 -8.54 -13.58 -7.84
N ALA A 72 -9.12 -13.95 -6.71
CA ALA A 72 -10.31 -14.78 -6.65
C ALA A 72 -11.62 -14.00 -6.96
N ILE A 73 -11.56 -12.69 -7.16
CA ILE A 73 -12.72 -11.85 -7.46
C ILE A 73 -12.86 -11.71 -8.98
N PRO A 74 -14.03 -12.06 -9.58
CA PRO A 74 -14.26 -11.88 -11.01
C PRO A 74 -14.07 -10.41 -11.42
N GLY A 75 -13.25 -10.19 -12.46
CA GLY A 75 -12.98 -8.84 -12.97
C GLY A 75 -11.94 -8.03 -12.18
N VAL A 76 -11.33 -8.60 -11.17
CA VAL A 76 -10.20 -8.02 -10.45
C VAL A 76 -8.91 -8.72 -10.86
N CYS A 77 -7.83 -7.97 -11.00
CA CYS A 77 -6.51 -8.51 -11.30
C CYS A 77 -5.45 -7.80 -10.45
N MET A 78 -4.53 -8.57 -9.93
CA MET A 78 -3.40 -8.06 -9.16
C MET A 78 -2.14 -8.82 -9.55
N VAL A 79 -1.08 -8.09 -9.85
CA VAL A 79 0.27 -8.65 -9.96
C VAL A 79 0.86 -8.78 -8.56
N MET A 80 1.51 -9.90 -8.27
CA MET A 80 2.18 -10.10 -6.99
C MET A 80 3.27 -9.04 -6.80
N PRO A 81 3.19 -8.17 -5.79
CA PRO A 81 4.26 -7.23 -5.51
C PRO A 81 5.53 -7.97 -5.10
N GLU A 82 6.67 -7.56 -5.61
CA GLU A 82 7.96 -8.17 -5.25
C GLU A 82 8.36 -7.89 -3.80
N SER A 83 7.92 -6.74 -3.26
CA SER A 83 8.27 -6.31 -1.90
C SER A 83 7.25 -5.36 -1.30
N GLY A 84 7.44 -5.02 -0.02
CA GLY A 84 6.68 -4.00 0.68
C GLY A 84 5.33 -4.46 1.20
N PHE A 85 4.49 -3.51 1.56
CA PHE A 85 3.18 -3.71 2.22
C PHE A 85 2.03 -2.98 1.49
N LEU A 86 2.24 -2.65 0.21
CA LEU A 86 1.26 -2.01 -0.66
C LEU A 86 0.89 -2.95 -1.80
N SER A 87 -0.39 -3.02 -2.09
CA SER A 87 -0.93 -3.77 -3.23
C SER A 87 -1.58 -2.82 -4.21
N TRP A 88 -1.29 -3.01 -5.50
CA TRP A 88 -1.87 -2.27 -6.60
C TRP A 88 -2.80 -3.19 -7.36
N ILE A 89 -4.08 -2.88 -7.37
CA ILE A 89 -5.14 -3.80 -7.77
C ILE A 89 -5.92 -3.20 -8.92
N ASP A 90 -5.95 -3.87 -10.05
CA ASP A 90 -6.77 -3.54 -11.21
C ASP A 90 -8.23 -3.91 -10.94
N ILE A 91 -9.09 -2.91 -10.95
CA ILE A 91 -10.54 -3.02 -10.78
C ILE A 91 -11.30 -2.44 -11.99
N SER A 92 -10.61 -2.19 -13.08
CA SER A 92 -11.13 -1.48 -14.26
C SER A 92 -12.37 -2.14 -14.85
N LYS A 93 -12.50 -3.45 -14.77
CA LYS A 93 -13.70 -4.18 -15.21
C LYS A 93 -14.89 -3.96 -14.27
N LEU A 94 -14.66 -3.61 -13.01
CA LEU A 94 -15.72 -3.35 -12.03
C LEU A 94 -16.19 -1.90 -12.02
N GLY A 95 -15.34 -0.96 -12.41
CA GLY A 95 -15.70 0.47 -12.46
C GLY A 95 -14.49 1.39 -12.41
N THR A 96 -14.78 2.68 -12.25
CA THR A 96 -13.76 3.69 -12.05
C THR A 96 -13.13 3.59 -10.66
N SER A 97 -11.90 4.06 -10.52
CA SER A 97 -11.19 4.06 -9.23
C SER A 97 -11.99 4.77 -8.13
N THR A 98 -12.58 5.92 -8.43
CA THR A 98 -13.39 6.69 -7.47
C THR A 98 -14.66 5.93 -7.08
N PHE A 99 -15.39 5.38 -8.06
CA PHE A 99 -16.59 4.60 -7.79
C PHE A 99 -16.31 3.41 -6.86
N ILE A 100 -15.22 2.66 -7.11
CA ILE A 100 -14.87 1.51 -6.27
C ILE A 100 -14.44 1.93 -4.86
N CYS A 101 -13.73 3.05 -4.70
CA CYS A 101 -13.40 3.58 -3.38
C CYS A 101 -14.67 3.91 -2.57
N ASP A 102 -15.62 4.60 -3.19
CA ASP A 102 -16.90 4.97 -2.55
C ASP A 102 -17.73 3.72 -2.25
N TYR A 103 -17.79 2.78 -3.19
CA TYR A 103 -18.52 1.52 -3.02
C TYR A 103 -17.97 0.72 -1.84
N LEU A 104 -16.65 0.56 -1.73
CA LEU A 104 -16.03 -0.15 -0.62
C LEU A 104 -16.24 0.58 0.72
N LEU A 105 -16.22 1.90 0.71
CA LEU A 105 -16.52 2.66 1.92
C LEU A 105 -17.95 2.43 2.40
N GLN A 106 -18.93 2.42 1.50
CA GLN A 106 -20.34 2.27 1.83
C GLN A 106 -20.71 0.83 2.18
N HIS A 107 -20.21 -0.17 1.45
CA HIS A 107 -20.66 -1.56 1.57
C HIS A 107 -19.72 -2.45 2.39
N ALA A 108 -18.43 -2.13 2.44
CA ALA A 108 -17.45 -2.87 3.22
C ALA A 108 -16.97 -2.12 4.47
N HIS A 109 -17.28 -0.83 4.60
CA HIS A 109 -16.72 0.08 5.60
C HIS A 109 -15.19 0.07 5.62
N VAL A 110 -14.61 0.09 4.42
CA VAL A 110 -13.17 0.08 4.21
C VAL A 110 -12.79 1.21 3.28
N MET A 111 -11.84 2.02 3.72
CA MET A 111 -11.25 3.07 2.92
C MET A 111 -9.97 2.56 2.24
N VAL A 112 -9.94 2.68 0.91
CA VAL A 112 -8.76 2.40 0.09
C VAL A 112 -8.34 3.66 -0.67
N ASN A 113 -7.15 3.68 -1.25
CA ASN A 113 -6.74 4.83 -2.06
C ASN A 113 -7.08 4.59 -3.53
N SER A 114 -7.71 5.59 -4.16
CA SER A 114 -7.87 5.63 -5.60
C SER A 114 -6.50 5.69 -6.29
N GLY A 115 -6.38 5.05 -7.44
CA GLY A 115 -5.16 5.11 -8.26
C GLY A 115 -4.97 6.44 -8.99
N VAL A 116 -6.04 7.21 -9.21
CA VAL A 116 -6.02 8.47 -9.97
C VAL A 116 -4.89 9.44 -9.58
N PRO A 117 -4.63 9.72 -8.28
CA PRO A 117 -3.55 10.64 -7.90
C PRO A 117 -2.13 10.15 -8.23
N TYR A 118 -1.96 8.93 -8.69
CA TYR A 118 -0.65 8.34 -9.00
C TYR A 118 -0.24 8.47 -10.47
N GLY A 119 -1.00 9.23 -11.26
CA GLY A 119 -0.68 9.56 -12.66
C GLY A 119 -1.67 8.99 -13.67
N GLN A 120 -1.37 9.18 -14.95
CA GLN A 120 -2.28 8.83 -16.07
C GLN A 120 -2.67 7.35 -16.13
N GLY A 121 -1.79 6.44 -15.69
CA GLY A 121 -2.09 5.00 -15.61
C GLY A 121 -2.77 4.57 -14.33
N GLY A 122 -3.22 5.50 -13.48
CA GLY A 122 -3.81 5.17 -12.18
C GLY A 122 -5.32 4.95 -12.19
N GLU A 123 -6.02 5.41 -13.24
CA GLU A 123 -7.46 5.14 -13.38
C GLU A 123 -7.71 3.64 -13.62
N GLY A 124 -8.73 3.10 -12.99
CA GLY A 124 -9.03 1.66 -13.00
C GLY A 124 -8.26 0.86 -11.94
N TYR A 125 -7.50 1.54 -11.09
CA TYR A 125 -6.75 0.90 -10.01
C TYR A 125 -7.11 1.45 -8.63
N ILE A 126 -6.95 0.59 -7.62
CA ILE A 126 -6.96 0.98 -6.22
C ILE A 126 -5.66 0.53 -5.54
N ARG A 127 -5.23 1.29 -4.53
CA ARG A 127 -4.11 0.92 -3.69
C ARG A 127 -4.59 0.47 -2.32
N LEU A 128 -4.23 -0.74 -1.94
CA LEU A 128 -4.51 -1.32 -0.64
C LEU A 128 -3.23 -1.36 0.21
N VAL A 129 -3.33 -1.00 1.50
CA VAL A 129 -2.24 -1.05 2.47
C VAL A 129 -2.45 -2.26 3.38
N HIS A 130 -1.69 -3.34 3.18
CA HIS A 130 -1.80 -4.54 4.01
C HIS A 130 -0.85 -4.54 5.23
N GLY A 131 -0.13 -3.45 5.43
CA GLY A 131 0.72 -3.23 6.60
C GLY A 131 0.11 -2.36 7.71
N CYS A 132 -1.19 -2.01 7.63
CA CYS A 132 -1.81 -1.05 8.54
C CYS A 132 -2.28 -1.64 9.88
N TYR A 133 -2.40 -2.96 10.00
CA TYR A 133 -2.84 -3.63 11.22
C TYR A 133 -1.67 -4.37 11.88
N LYS A 134 -1.66 -4.37 13.22
CA LYS A 134 -0.72 -5.19 13.98
C LYS A 134 -1.07 -6.67 13.84
N ASP A 135 -2.35 -7.01 13.94
CA ASP A 135 -2.83 -8.39 13.97
C ASP A 135 -3.31 -8.85 12.59
N ASP A 136 -2.93 -10.05 12.19
CA ASP A 136 -3.34 -10.67 10.93
C ASP A 136 -4.85 -10.91 10.88
N GLU A 137 -5.49 -11.29 11.99
CA GLU A 137 -6.93 -11.53 12.06
C GLU A 137 -7.74 -10.31 11.65
N LYS A 138 -7.36 -9.13 12.14
CA LYS A 138 -8.03 -7.86 11.75
C LYS A 138 -7.84 -7.56 10.26
N LEU A 139 -6.65 -7.79 9.73
CA LEU A 139 -6.40 -7.61 8.31
C LEU A 139 -7.28 -8.57 7.48
N TYR A 140 -7.30 -9.85 7.83
CA TYR A 140 -8.07 -10.85 7.09
C TYR A 140 -9.57 -10.62 7.15
N ALA A 141 -10.09 -10.17 8.30
CA ALA A 141 -11.49 -9.75 8.42
C ALA A 141 -11.83 -8.57 7.48
N VAL A 142 -10.93 -7.61 7.34
CA VAL A 142 -11.10 -6.48 6.40
C VAL A 142 -11.03 -6.96 4.96
N LEU A 143 -10.05 -7.81 4.60
CA LEU A 143 -9.92 -8.37 3.25
C LEU A 143 -11.15 -9.18 2.85
N THR A 144 -11.73 -9.95 3.78
CA THR A 144 -12.96 -10.70 3.57
C THR A 144 -14.14 -9.78 3.23
N ARG A 145 -14.28 -8.65 3.93
CA ARG A 145 -15.33 -7.67 3.62
C ARG A 145 -15.13 -7.04 2.24
N ILE A 146 -13.91 -6.69 1.88
CA ILE A 146 -13.57 -6.19 0.54
C ILE A 146 -13.96 -7.22 -0.51
N GLN A 147 -13.52 -8.46 -0.32
CA GLN A 147 -13.78 -9.56 -1.26
C GLN A 147 -15.28 -9.77 -1.46
N GLN A 148 -16.05 -9.86 -0.37
CA GLN A 148 -17.50 -10.05 -0.43
C GLN A 148 -18.20 -8.91 -1.17
N ALA A 149 -17.86 -7.65 -0.88
CA ALA A 149 -18.42 -6.49 -1.53
C ALA A 149 -18.10 -6.47 -3.03
N LEU A 150 -16.86 -6.70 -3.43
CA LEU A 150 -16.48 -6.71 -4.84
C LEU A 150 -17.05 -7.93 -5.60
N MET A 151 -17.15 -9.09 -4.97
CA MET A 151 -17.84 -10.27 -5.56
C MET A 151 -19.31 -9.99 -5.81
N GLN A 152 -20.00 -9.31 -4.86
CA GLN A 152 -21.40 -8.91 -5.04
C GLN A 152 -21.53 -7.93 -6.21
N LEU A 153 -20.66 -6.93 -6.30
CA LEU A 153 -20.65 -5.98 -7.41
C LEU A 153 -20.39 -6.67 -8.75
N ALA A 154 -19.44 -7.61 -8.81
CA ALA A 154 -19.15 -8.39 -10.02
C ALA A 154 -20.39 -9.17 -10.48
N LYS A 155 -21.11 -9.81 -9.54
CA LYS A 155 -22.35 -10.53 -9.83
C LYS A 155 -23.44 -9.60 -10.37
N GLU A 156 -23.63 -8.43 -9.77
CA GLU A 156 -24.60 -7.42 -10.22
C GLU A 156 -24.31 -6.91 -11.63
N LYS A 157 -23.05 -6.87 -12.01
CA LYS A 157 -22.58 -6.48 -13.34
C LYS A 157 -22.51 -7.64 -14.34
N GLY A 158 -22.84 -8.86 -13.93
CA GLY A 158 -22.76 -10.04 -14.78
C GLY A 158 -21.35 -10.44 -15.18
N ILE A 159 -20.33 -10.06 -14.39
CA ILE A 159 -18.94 -10.38 -14.64
C ILE A 159 -18.63 -11.75 -14.03
N CYS A 160 -18.21 -12.69 -14.89
CA CYS A 160 -17.80 -14.04 -14.50
C CYS A 160 -16.27 -14.15 -14.53
N HIS A 161 -15.75 -15.20 -13.89
CA HIS A 161 -14.36 -15.60 -14.10
C HIS A 161 -14.18 -15.98 -15.57
N GLY A 162 -13.27 -15.31 -16.26
CA GLY A 162 -12.87 -15.65 -17.63
C GLY A 162 -11.83 -16.75 -17.63
#